data_176f46d5120cd4b496678eaabbf160a7
#
_entry.id   176f46d5120cd4b496678eaabbf160a7
#
_cell.length_a   1.000
_cell.length_b   1.000
_cell.length_c   1.000
_cell.angle_alpha   90.00
_cell.angle_beta   90.00
_cell.angle_gamma   90.00
#
_symmetry.space_group_name_H-M   'P 1'
#
loop_
_entity.id
_entity.type
_entity.pdbx_description
1 polymer ?
#
loop_
_entity_poly.entity_id
_entity_poly.type
_entity_poly.pdbx_seq_one_letter_code
_entity_poly.pdbx_strand_id
1 'polypeptide(L)'
;MSQNNPIRLRPLIEDDLAFIFNSWLKSYRFSHLAEKITNTIYFADHHKVIERLIEDSNVVIACNEEDPSQVYGYVVGGALDGIALLHFIYVKHTFRNMGVGKTLLDAMGHDKEKAGVYTHHTRMADKLAAKYNFVYHPYLMFESKEVSDEQS
;
A
#
# COMPACT_ATOMS: atom_id res chain seq x y z
N MET A 1 -11.41 -6.84 -26.23
CA MET A 1 -11.11 -6.57 -25.92
C MET A 1 -10.48 -5.99 -25.41
N SER A 2 -10.29 -5.82 -25.38
CA SER A 2 -9.63 -5.37 -24.90
C SER A 2 -9.55 -4.69 -24.20
N GLN A 3 -10.20 -4.44 -24.22
CA GLN A 3 -10.29 -3.87 -23.31
C GLN A 3 -9.37 -3.86 -22.44
N ASN A 4 -8.63 -4.10 -22.71
CA ASN A 4 -7.60 -4.31 -21.76
C ASN A 4 -6.66 -3.19 -21.74
N ASN A 5 -6.68 -2.42 -20.68
CA ASN A 5 -5.58 -1.53 -20.41
C ASN A 5 -4.50 -2.35 -19.75
N PRO A 6 -3.43 -2.73 -20.48
CA PRO A 6 -2.38 -3.50 -19.85
C PRO A 6 -1.78 -2.73 -18.67
N ILE A 7 -1.61 -3.43 -17.59
CA ILE A 7 -1.05 -2.84 -16.36
C ILE A 7 0.44 -3.13 -16.36
N ARG A 8 1.23 -2.06 -16.27
CA ARG A 8 2.67 -2.18 -16.10
C ARG A 8 3.01 -1.91 -14.64
N LEU A 9 3.88 -2.74 -14.10
CA LEU A 9 4.41 -2.50 -12.76
C LEU A 9 5.80 -1.90 -12.89
N ARG A 10 6.09 -0.90 -12.07
CA ARG A 10 7.39 -0.26 -12.06
C ARG A 10 7.78 0.17 -10.66
N PRO A 11 9.07 0.42 -10.41
CA PRO A 11 9.48 0.93 -9.10
C PRO A 11 9.07 2.38 -8.91
N LEU A 12 9.14 2.80 -7.64
CA LEU A 12 8.89 4.19 -7.25
C LEU A 12 9.94 5.11 -7.86
N ILE A 13 9.49 6.26 -8.35
CA ILE A 13 10.39 7.35 -8.71
C ILE A 13 9.98 8.60 -7.93
N GLU A 14 10.87 9.59 -7.86
CA GLU A 14 10.63 10.77 -7.05
C GLU A 14 9.33 11.49 -7.40
N ASP A 15 8.98 11.52 -8.68
CA ASP A 15 7.76 12.18 -9.13
C ASP A 15 6.48 11.57 -8.56
N ASP A 16 6.56 10.34 -8.07
CA ASP A 16 5.39 9.68 -7.50
C ASP A 16 5.10 10.10 -6.06
N LEU A 17 6.07 10.68 -5.36
CA LEU A 17 5.96 10.93 -3.93
C LEU A 17 4.79 11.82 -3.56
N ALA A 18 4.59 12.91 -4.28
CA ALA A 18 3.49 13.82 -3.99
C ALA A 18 2.14 13.11 -4.07
N PHE A 19 1.96 12.29 -5.09
CA PHE A 19 0.73 11.52 -5.25
C PHE A 19 0.53 10.52 -4.11
N ILE A 20 1.60 9.82 -3.73
CA ILE A 20 1.54 8.82 -2.66
C ILE A 20 1.16 9.50 -1.34
N PHE A 21 1.85 10.59 -0.96
CA PHE A 21 1.55 11.29 0.28
C PHE A 21 0.12 11.81 0.30
N ASN A 22 -0.31 12.46 -0.78
CA ASN A 22 -1.66 13.01 -0.83
C ASN A 22 -2.75 11.94 -0.74
N SER A 23 -2.62 10.89 -1.52
CA SER A 23 -3.65 9.84 -1.55
C SER A 23 -3.67 9.05 -0.24
N TRP A 24 -2.53 8.75 0.33
CA TRP A 24 -2.44 8.01 1.58
C TRP A 24 -3.00 8.82 2.74
N LEU A 25 -2.54 10.07 2.88
CA LEU A 25 -3.02 10.92 3.98
C LEU A 25 -4.52 11.14 3.91
N LYS A 26 -5.05 11.40 2.73
CA LYS A 26 -6.50 11.60 2.57
C LYS A 26 -7.29 10.33 2.86
N SER A 27 -6.84 9.21 2.34
CA SER A 27 -7.55 7.93 2.52
C SER A 27 -7.54 7.50 3.99
N TYR A 28 -6.40 7.63 4.64
CA TYR A 28 -6.27 7.20 6.02
C TYR A 28 -6.93 8.18 7.00
N ARG A 29 -7.06 9.45 6.62
CA ARG A 29 -7.69 10.48 7.45
C ARG A 29 -9.10 10.09 7.87
N PHE A 30 -9.80 9.38 7.01
CA PHE A 30 -11.17 8.95 7.30
C PHE A 30 -11.23 7.56 7.92
N SER A 31 -10.08 7.00 8.30
CA SER A 31 -10.08 5.74 9.02
C SER A 31 -10.51 5.95 10.47
N HIS A 32 -10.95 4.87 11.10
CA HIS A 32 -11.43 4.92 12.47
C HIS A 32 -10.39 5.48 13.44
N LEU A 33 -9.13 5.11 13.27
CA LEU A 33 -8.07 5.56 14.17
C LEU A 33 -7.74 7.04 14.02
N ALA A 34 -7.73 7.53 12.79
CA ALA A 34 -7.25 8.88 12.50
C ALA A 34 -8.30 9.97 12.73
N GLU A 35 -9.59 9.63 12.69
CA GLU A 35 -10.64 10.65 12.73
C GLU A 35 -10.71 11.45 14.02
N LYS A 36 -10.13 10.92 15.10
CA LYS A 36 -10.14 11.59 16.41
C LYS A 36 -8.94 12.49 16.65
N ILE A 37 -8.03 12.56 15.70
CA ILE A 37 -6.83 13.37 15.82
C ILE A 37 -7.04 14.68 15.07
N THR A 38 -6.55 15.80 15.60
CA THR A 38 -6.69 17.08 14.89
C THR A 38 -5.91 17.02 13.57
N ASN A 39 -6.36 17.81 12.59
CA ASN A 39 -5.73 17.83 11.29
C ASN A 39 -4.25 18.18 11.35
N THR A 40 -3.88 19.17 12.17
CA THR A 40 -2.49 19.59 12.29
C THR A 40 -1.61 18.45 12.76
N ILE A 41 -2.04 17.77 13.83
CA ILE A 41 -1.28 16.65 14.38
C ILE A 41 -1.25 15.50 13.38
N TYR A 42 -2.39 15.18 12.78
CA TYR A 42 -2.48 14.07 11.85
C TYR A 42 -1.51 14.24 10.67
N PHE A 43 -1.56 15.40 10.00
CA PHE A 43 -0.74 15.58 8.82
C PHE A 43 0.76 15.65 9.16
N ALA A 44 1.11 16.25 10.30
CA ALA A 44 2.51 16.32 10.71
C ALA A 44 3.06 14.96 11.09
N ASP A 45 2.33 14.22 11.91
CA ASP A 45 2.83 12.94 12.42
C ASP A 45 2.75 11.82 11.40
N HIS A 46 1.63 11.73 10.70
CA HIS A 46 1.47 10.62 9.76
C HIS A 46 2.34 10.78 8.51
N HIS A 47 2.66 12.00 8.14
CA HIS A 47 3.62 12.24 7.06
C HIS A 47 4.96 11.57 7.38
N LYS A 48 5.41 11.69 8.63
CA LYS A 48 6.66 11.05 9.07
C LYS A 48 6.57 9.53 9.02
N VAL A 49 5.43 8.99 9.40
CA VAL A 49 5.20 7.54 9.35
C VAL A 49 5.30 7.05 7.89
N ILE A 50 4.66 7.77 6.98
CA ILE A 50 4.68 7.39 5.57
C ILE A 50 6.10 7.46 5.00
N GLU A 51 6.84 8.53 5.33
CA GLU A 51 8.23 8.63 4.89
C GLU A 51 9.04 7.42 5.30
N ARG A 52 8.92 7.03 6.57
CA ARG A 52 9.65 5.89 7.10
C ARG A 52 9.25 4.60 6.42
N LEU A 53 7.95 4.40 6.21
CA LEU A 53 7.46 3.19 5.57
C LEU A 53 7.93 3.09 4.12
N ILE A 54 7.97 4.20 3.40
CA ILE A 54 8.45 4.20 2.03
C ILE A 54 9.94 3.85 1.98
N GLU A 55 10.73 4.37 2.92
CA GLU A 55 12.16 4.05 2.98
C GLU A 55 12.43 2.59 3.33
N ASP A 56 11.62 2.03 4.21
CA ASP A 56 11.86 0.70 4.77
C ASP A 56 11.13 -0.42 4.04
N SER A 57 10.32 -0.09 3.06
CA SER A 57 9.45 -1.05 2.39
C SER A 57 9.69 -1.09 0.89
N ASN A 58 9.08 -2.06 0.24
CA ASN A 58 9.02 -2.10 -1.21
C ASN A 58 7.81 -1.29 -1.65
N VAL A 59 8.00 -0.46 -2.67
CA VAL A 59 6.91 0.29 -3.27
C VAL A 59 6.81 -0.11 -4.73
N VAL A 60 5.63 -0.56 -5.14
CA VAL A 60 5.38 -0.95 -6.52
C VAL A 60 4.27 -0.05 -7.07
N ILE A 61 4.52 0.54 -8.23
CA ILE A 61 3.58 1.41 -8.90
C ILE A 61 2.94 0.65 -10.06
N ALA A 62 1.62 0.71 -10.15
CA ALA A 62 0.89 0.18 -11.30
C ALA A 62 0.53 1.36 -12.20
N CYS A 63 0.85 1.26 -13.47
CA CYS A 63 0.65 2.36 -14.41
C CYS A 63 0.25 1.84 -15.78
N ASN A 64 -0.05 2.77 -16.69
CA ASN A 64 -0.35 2.46 -18.07
C ASN A 64 0.91 1.96 -18.74
N GLU A 65 0.80 0.85 -19.48
CA GLU A 65 1.94 0.26 -20.15
C GLU A 65 2.57 1.20 -21.18
N GLU A 66 1.74 1.99 -21.86
CA GLU A 66 2.22 2.91 -22.90
C GLU A 66 2.59 4.28 -22.37
N ASP A 67 2.11 4.62 -21.17
CA ASP A 67 2.40 5.92 -20.57
C ASP A 67 2.63 5.72 -19.07
N PRO A 68 3.88 5.48 -18.67
CA PRO A 68 4.18 5.21 -17.24
C PRO A 68 3.86 6.36 -16.29
N SER A 69 3.65 7.57 -16.82
CA SER A 69 3.26 8.69 -15.96
C SER A 69 1.79 8.62 -15.57
N GLN A 70 1.00 7.82 -16.27
CA GLN A 70 -0.39 7.60 -15.89
C GLN A 70 -0.46 6.49 -14.84
N VAL A 71 -0.47 6.88 -13.57
CA VAL A 71 -0.47 5.96 -12.45
C VAL A 71 -1.89 5.48 -12.16
N TYR A 72 -2.07 4.18 -12.05
CA TYR A 72 -3.36 3.57 -11.69
C TYR A 72 -3.47 3.38 -10.17
N GLY A 73 -2.38 3.07 -9.53
CA GLY A 73 -2.35 2.81 -8.09
C GLY A 73 -0.96 2.40 -7.64
N TYR A 74 -0.85 2.04 -6.38
CA TYR A 74 0.43 1.63 -5.82
C TYR A 74 0.21 0.77 -4.58
N VAL A 75 1.28 0.05 -4.19
CA VAL A 75 1.29 -0.72 -2.94
C VAL A 75 2.61 -0.47 -2.22
N VAL A 76 2.53 -0.38 -0.90
CA VAL A 76 3.70 -0.24 -0.02
C VAL A 76 3.67 -1.40 0.96
N GLY A 77 4.74 -2.18 0.99
CA GLY A 77 4.80 -3.32 1.90
C GLY A 77 6.05 -4.14 1.72
N GLY A 78 6.00 -5.36 2.21
CA GLY A 78 7.13 -6.26 2.15
C GLY A 78 6.74 -7.65 2.60
N ALA A 79 7.68 -8.35 3.20
CA ALA A 79 7.45 -9.67 3.76
C ALA A 79 8.12 -9.77 5.12
N LEU A 80 7.48 -10.51 6.01
CA LEU A 80 8.00 -10.78 7.34
C LEU A 80 7.85 -12.28 7.57
N ASP A 81 8.98 -12.98 7.65
CA ASP A 81 8.99 -14.44 7.82
C ASP A 81 8.14 -15.17 6.79
N GLY A 82 8.21 -14.72 5.54
CA GLY A 82 7.47 -15.34 4.44
C GLY A 82 6.01 -14.94 4.37
N ILE A 83 5.56 -14.05 5.25
CA ILE A 83 4.18 -13.58 5.28
C ILE A 83 4.13 -12.20 4.64
N ALA A 84 3.19 -11.98 3.73
CA ALA A 84 3.03 -10.67 3.10
C ALA A 84 2.62 -9.63 4.14
N LEU A 85 3.31 -8.50 4.14
CA LEU A 85 3.06 -7.39 5.05
C LEU A 85 2.67 -6.18 4.23
N LEU A 86 1.41 -5.81 4.29
CA LEU A 86 0.84 -4.73 3.50
C LEU A 86 0.67 -3.49 4.38
N HIS A 87 1.42 -2.43 4.09
CA HIS A 87 1.22 -1.18 4.81
C HIS A 87 0.10 -0.37 4.21
N PHE A 88 0.11 -0.22 2.89
CA PHE A 88 -0.93 0.56 2.23
C PHE A 88 -1.06 0.16 0.77
N ILE A 89 -2.30 0.16 0.29
CA ILE A 89 -2.59 -0.05 -1.13
C ILE A 89 -3.63 0.97 -1.55
N TYR A 90 -3.45 1.54 -2.73
CA TYR A 90 -4.37 2.53 -3.26
C TYR A 90 -4.53 2.32 -4.75
N VAL A 91 -5.78 2.34 -5.21
CA VAL A 91 -6.11 2.30 -6.63
C VAL A 91 -7.02 3.50 -6.89
N LYS A 92 -6.66 4.31 -7.88
CA LYS A 92 -7.48 5.46 -8.25
C LYS A 92 -8.89 4.99 -8.60
N HIS A 93 -9.88 5.76 -8.21
CA HIS A 93 -11.28 5.39 -8.38
C HIS A 93 -11.61 4.96 -9.81
N THR A 94 -11.12 5.71 -10.80
CA THR A 94 -11.37 5.44 -12.22
C THR A 94 -10.88 4.06 -12.67
N PHE A 95 -9.85 3.54 -12.01
CA PHE A 95 -9.21 2.29 -12.41
C PHE A 95 -9.55 1.12 -11.50
N ARG A 96 -10.52 1.28 -10.62
CA ARG A 96 -11.00 0.18 -9.78
C ARG A 96 -11.79 -0.80 -10.63
N ASN A 97 -11.82 -2.06 -10.19
CA ASN A 97 -12.50 -3.15 -10.92
C ASN A 97 -11.80 -3.56 -12.21
N MET A 98 -10.53 -3.20 -12.37
CA MET A 98 -9.71 -3.58 -13.52
C MET A 98 -8.60 -4.56 -13.14
N GLY A 99 -8.64 -5.09 -11.92
CA GLY A 99 -7.62 -6.02 -11.47
C GLY A 99 -6.34 -5.38 -10.99
N VAL A 100 -6.30 -4.05 -10.81
CA VAL A 100 -5.10 -3.35 -10.35
C VAL A 100 -4.71 -3.78 -8.94
N GLY A 101 -5.67 -3.82 -8.03
CA GLY A 101 -5.41 -4.24 -6.65
C GLY A 101 -4.84 -5.64 -6.56
N LYS A 102 -5.42 -6.58 -7.30
CA LYS A 102 -4.94 -7.96 -7.34
C LYS A 102 -3.52 -8.03 -7.89
N THR A 103 -3.27 -7.30 -8.98
CA THR A 103 -1.94 -7.27 -9.59
C THR A 103 -0.89 -6.75 -8.62
N LEU A 104 -1.23 -5.69 -7.86
CA LEU A 104 -0.33 -5.14 -6.86
C LEU A 104 -0.08 -6.12 -5.71
N LEU A 105 -1.10 -6.80 -5.22
CA LEU A 105 -0.93 -7.80 -4.17
C LEU A 105 -0.08 -8.97 -4.64
N ASP A 106 -0.27 -9.41 -5.88
CA ASP A 106 0.55 -10.48 -6.45
C ASP A 106 2.02 -10.05 -6.53
N ALA A 107 2.26 -8.77 -6.85
CA ALA A 107 3.63 -8.23 -6.90
C ALA A 107 4.31 -8.24 -5.53
N MET A 108 3.54 -8.23 -4.45
CA MET A 108 4.06 -8.33 -3.09
C MET A 108 4.44 -9.76 -2.71
N GLY A 109 4.12 -10.73 -3.55
CA GLY A 109 4.38 -12.13 -3.24
C GLY A 109 3.36 -12.76 -2.31
N HIS A 110 2.15 -12.21 -2.25
CA HIS A 110 1.11 -12.74 -1.37
C HIS A 110 0.69 -14.15 -1.83
N ASP A 111 0.71 -15.08 -0.89
CA ASP A 111 0.25 -16.44 -1.09
C ASP A 111 -1.13 -16.57 -0.44
N LYS A 112 -2.14 -16.88 -1.23
CA LYS A 112 -3.52 -16.96 -0.74
C LYS A 112 -3.73 -18.07 0.29
N GLU A 113 -2.83 -19.05 0.34
CA GLU A 113 -2.94 -20.13 1.31
C GLU A 113 -2.41 -19.72 2.68
N LYS A 114 -1.75 -18.57 2.77
CA LYS A 114 -1.22 -18.05 4.02
C LYS A 114 -1.89 -16.73 4.34
N ALA A 115 -2.13 -16.48 5.62
CA ALA A 115 -2.66 -15.20 6.04
C ALA A 115 -1.59 -14.13 5.86
N GLY A 116 -1.96 -13.01 5.22
CA GLY A 116 -1.11 -11.84 5.20
C GLY A 116 -1.51 -10.89 6.33
N VAL A 117 -0.75 -9.82 6.50
CA VAL A 117 -1.00 -8.82 7.54
C VAL A 117 -1.06 -7.45 6.90
N TYR A 118 -1.99 -6.60 7.35
CA TYR A 118 -2.01 -5.21 6.91
C TYR A 118 -2.02 -4.28 8.11
N THR A 119 -1.39 -3.12 7.97
CA THR A 119 -1.14 -2.22 9.10
C THR A 119 -2.01 -0.98 9.10
N HIS A 120 -2.61 -0.63 7.96
CA HIS A 120 -3.46 0.56 7.84
C HIS A 120 -4.88 0.17 7.50
N HIS A 121 -5.81 0.55 8.37
CA HIS A 121 -7.21 0.21 8.26
C HIS A 121 -7.92 1.25 7.39
N THR A 122 -8.13 0.93 6.12
CA THR A 122 -8.86 1.78 5.19
C THR A 122 -9.98 0.95 4.56
N ARG A 123 -10.94 1.64 3.95
CA ARG A 123 -12.05 0.95 3.29
C ARG A 123 -11.53 -0.03 2.22
N MET A 124 -10.55 0.39 1.44
CA MET A 124 -10.00 -0.46 0.39
C MET A 124 -9.24 -1.64 0.98
N ALA A 125 -8.42 -1.39 2.00
CA ALA A 125 -7.65 -2.46 2.64
C ALA A 125 -8.60 -3.49 3.26
N ASP A 126 -9.68 -3.05 3.88
CA ASP A 126 -10.64 -3.96 4.50
C ASP A 126 -11.33 -4.84 3.45
N LYS A 127 -11.68 -4.26 2.30
CA LYS A 127 -12.28 -5.04 1.21
C LYS A 127 -11.32 -6.10 0.69
N LEU A 128 -10.07 -5.73 0.51
CA LEU A 128 -9.05 -6.66 0.02
C LEU A 128 -8.72 -7.71 1.08
N ALA A 129 -8.71 -7.32 2.35
CA ALA A 129 -8.44 -8.24 3.45
C ALA A 129 -9.48 -9.36 3.50
N ALA A 130 -10.76 -9.01 3.34
CA ALA A 130 -11.82 -9.99 3.33
C ALA A 130 -11.70 -10.96 2.15
N LYS A 131 -11.20 -10.47 1.01
CA LYS A 131 -11.13 -11.27 -0.22
C LYS A 131 -9.85 -12.09 -0.31
N TYR A 132 -8.73 -11.59 0.23
CA TYR A 132 -7.41 -12.18 0.02
C TYR A 132 -6.72 -12.67 1.29
N ASN A 133 -7.44 -12.81 2.38
CA ASN A 133 -6.94 -13.40 3.62
C ASN A 133 -5.83 -12.57 4.29
N PHE A 134 -6.15 -11.33 4.62
CA PHE A 134 -5.27 -10.47 5.40
C PHE A 134 -5.85 -10.17 6.78
N VAL A 135 -4.99 -10.05 7.77
CA VAL A 135 -5.37 -9.74 9.16
C VAL A 135 -4.79 -8.37 9.55
N TYR A 136 -5.60 -7.56 10.18
CA TYR A 136 -5.19 -6.23 10.61
C TYR A 136 -4.28 -6.31 11.83
N HIS A 137 -3.10 -5.67 11.74
CA HIS A 137 -2.13 -5.66 12.83
C HIS A 137 -1.29 -4.38 12.75
N PRO A 138 -1.78 -3.27 13.33
CA PRO A 138 -1.13 -1.96 13.15
C PRO A 138 0.27 -1.85 13.73
N TYR A 139 0.59 -2.63 14.74
CA TYR A 139 1.90 -2.52 15.40
C TYR A 139 3.06 -2.96 14.53
N LEU A 140 2.81 -3.77 13.52
CA LEU A 140 3.87 -4.26 12.65
C LEU A 140 4.41 -3.19 11.69
N MET A 141 3.79 -2.01 11.62
CA MET A 141 4.30 -0.98 10.75
C MET A 141 5.71 -0.50 11.12
N PHE A 142 6.17 -0.78 12.32
CA PHE A 142 7.49 -0.33 12.77
C PHE A 142 8.52 -1.44 12.93
N GLU A 143 8.17 -2.68 12.64
CA GLU A 143 9.03 -3.81 13.00
C GLU A 143 9.75 -4.51 11.86
N SER A 144 9.28 -4.37 10.61
CA SER A 144 9.82 -5.18 9.51
C SER A 144 11.32 -5.02 9.30
N LYS A 145 11.84 -3.80 9.38
CA LYS A 145 13.25 -3.54 9.13
C LYS A 145 14.10 -3.96 10.33
N GLU A 146 13.59 -3.73 11.54
CA GLU A 146 14.32 -4.08 12.75
C GLU A 146 14.53 -5.58 12.89
N VAL A 147 13.52 -6.35 12.54
CA VAL A 147 13.64 -7.81 12.56
C VAL A 147 14.72 -8.27 11.58
N SER A 148 14.78 -7.65 10.41
CA SER A 148 15.79 -7.95 9.43
C SER A 148 17.20 -7.64 9.93
N ASP A 149 17.38 -6.51 10.63
CA ASP A 149 18.65 -6.08 11.16
C ASP A 149 19.17 -7.04 12.26
N GLU A 150 18.28 -7.54 13.08
CA GLU A 150 18.66 -8.44 14.16
C GLU A 150 19.19 -9.76 13.63
N GLN A 151 18.83 -10.15 12.44
CA GLN A 151 19.28 -11.39 11.83
C GLN A 151 20.61 -11.25 11.12
N SER A 152 21.03 -10.05 10.94
CA SER A 152 22.32 -9.80 10.32
C SER A 152 23.42 -9.65 11.38
#